data_5ccb22e3916cbbcc9ba2622b093982e3
#
_entry.id   5ccb22e3916cbbcc9ba2622b093982e3
#
_cell.length_a   1.000
_cell.length_b   1.000
_cell.length_c   1.000
_cell.angle_alpha   90.00
_cell.angle_beta   90.00
_cell.angle_gamma   90.00
#
_symmetry.space_group_name_H-M   'P 1'
#
loop_
_entity.id
_entity.type
_entity.pdbx_description
1 polymer ?
#
loop_
_entity_poly.entity_id
_entity_poly.type
_entity_poly.pdbx_seq_one_letter_code
_entity_poly.pdbx_strand_id
1 'polypeptide(L)'
;MISNQPAHPARRAVVLSAALLALQLGLGTVSQAQAQEPVGAEPRAVSGPAVPATATVTEGQVKEVAPGGVITYPSVTSCLTVTVRLRDGGLVGAHASLFQVPGELRSDEILSSLKGLVGSRSVTAVEVRGAVGAWHPSYFVKAIESYGEGERVPVPTGQDLDGIAQAVSLGLGLSRSVVTVEDVPDGDQIVS
;
A
#
# COMPACT_ATOMS: atom_id res chain seq x y z
N MET A 1 40.75 -35.32 -12.24
CA MET A 1 40.16 -36.16 -11.18
C MET A 1 38.90 -35.44 -10.76
N ILE A 2 37.78 -35.64 -11.41
CA ILE A 2 36.80 -36.75 -11.28
C ILE A 2 36.34 -36.89 -9.82
N SER A 3 35.11 -36.45 -9.58
CA SER A 3 34.05 -37.19 -8.86
C SER A 3 32.92 -36.18 -8.53
N ASN A 4 31.81 -36.17 -9.08
CA ASN A 4 30.69 -37.12 -9.31
C ASN A 4 29.55 -36.84 -8.31
N GLN A 5 28.41 -36.56 -8.89
CA GLN A 5 27.06 -36.48 -8.33
C GLN A 5 26.64 -37.75 -7.54
N PRO A 6 25.48 -37.77 -6.85
CA PRO A 6 24.19 -37.78 -7.56
C PRO A 6 22.99 -37.09 -6.88
N ALA A 7 22.00 -36.83 -7.68
CA ALA A 7 20.64 -36.43 -7.33
C ALA A 7 19.79 -37.61 -6.81
N HIS A 8 18.83 -37.32 -5.93
CA HIS A 8 17.70 -38.22 -5.64
C HIS A 8 16.35 -37.49 -5.72
N PRO A 9 15.37 -38.06 -6.41
CA PRO A 9 14.00 -37.54 -6.43
C PRO A 9 13.15 -38.23 -5.36
N ALA A 10 12.45 -37.49 -4.55
CA ALA A 10 11.42 -38.00 -3.64
C ALA A 10 10.03 -37.91 -4.26
N ARG A 11 9.50 -39.06 -4.58
CA ARG A 11 8.09 -39.29 -4.95
C ARG A 11 7.21 -39.11 -3.71
N ARG A 12 6.11 -38.40 -3.83
CA ARG A 12 5.05 -38.41 -2.83
C ARG A 12 3.77 -38.97 -3.40
N ALA A 13 3.27 -39.93 -2.65
CA ALA A 13 2.11 -40.74 -2.92
C ALA A 13 0.79 -39.96 -2.77
N VAL A 14 -0.11 -40.30 -3.68
CA VAL A 14 -1.52 -39.91 -3.64
C VAL A 14 -2.23 -40.89 -2.74
N VAL A 15 -2.95 -40.38 -1.74
CA VAL A 15 -3.88 -41.20 -0.92
C VAL A 15 -5.30 -40.81 -1.33
N LEU A 16 -5.95 -41.75 -2.02
CA LEU A 16 -7.39 -41.73 -2.24
C LEU A 16 -8.06 -42.33 -0.99
N SER A 17 -8.97 -41.60 -0.37
CA SER A 17 -9.89 -42.14 0.63
C SER A 17 -11.30 -42.12 0.06
N ALA A 18 -11.83 -43.32 -0.14
CA ALA A 18 -13.22 -43.58 -0.47
C ALA A 18 -14.06 -43.54 0.82
N ALA A 19 -15.16 -42.83 0.82
CA ALA A 19 -16.13 -42.82 1.90
C ALA A 19 -17.44 -43.50 1.47
N LEU A 20 -17.89 -44.42 2.28
CA LEU A 20 -19.05 -45.31 2.13
C LEU A 20 -20.37 -44.54 2.21
N LEU A 21 -21.27 -44.97 1.35
CA LEU A 21 -22.69 -44.64 1.32
C LEU A 21 -23.41 -45.44 2.47
N ALA A 22 -24.16 -44.76 3.32
CA ALA A 22 -25.13 -45.38 4.22
C ALA A 22 -26.53 -44.84 3.87
N LEU A 23 -27.34 -45.71 3.28
CA LEU A 23 -28.76 -45.54 2.97
C LEU A 23 -29.58 -45.86 4.21
N GLN A 24 -30.33 -44.92 4.76
CA GLN A 24 -31.38 -45.22 5.77
C GLN A 24 -32.72 -44.70 5.27
N LEU A 25 -33.59 -45.63 4.94
CA LEU A 25 -35.01 -45.42 4.71
C LEU A 25 -35.73 -45.33 6.08
N GLY A 26 -36.28 -44.14 6.37
CA GLY A 26 -37.16 -43.92 7.50
C GLY A 26 -38.49 -43.34 7.02
N LEU A 27 -39.51 -44.15 6.97
CA LEU A 27 -40.93 -43.73 6.79
C LEU A 27 -41.40 -43.07 8.09
N GLY A 28 -41.83 -41.81 8.02
CA GLY A 28 -42.35 -41.10 9.19
C GLY A 28 -43.22 -39.89 8.78
N THR A 29 -44.52 -40.11 8.81
CA THR A 29 -45.66 -39.20 9.04
C THR A 29 -45.58 -37.77 8.57
N VAL A 30 -46.47 -37.48 7.62
CA VAL A 30 -46.85 -36.16 7.15
C VAL A 30 -47.51 -35.34 8.27
N SER A 31 -46.81 -34.31 8.74
CA SER A 31 -47.40 -33.22 9.53
C SER A 31 -47.32 -31.96 8.68
N GLN A 32 -48.47 -31.50 8.21
CA GLN A 32 -48.56 -30.21 7.53
C GLN A 32 -48.34 -29.10 8.55
N ALA A 33 -47.11 -28.61 8.61
CA ALA A 33 -46.84 -27.31 9.22
C ALA A 33 -46.82 -26.25 8.12
N GLN A 34 -47.72 -25.29 8.27
CA GLN A 34 -47.76 -24.11 7.39
C GLN A 34 -46.40 -23.45 7.29
N ALA A 35 -45.89 -23.37 6.07
CA ALA A 35 -44.72 -22.58 5.76
C ALA A 35 -45.07 -21.09 5.95
N GLN A 36 -44.63 -20.51 7.07
CA GLN A 36 -44.40 -19.08 7.13
C GLN A 36 -43.19 -18.81 6.26
N GLU A 37 -43.37 -18.11 5.16
CA GLU A 37 -42.31 -17.56 4.36
C GLU A 37 -41.42 -16.70 5.27
N PRO A 38 -40.12 -16.91 5.32
CA PRO A 38 -39.20 -15.97 5.99
C PRO A 38 -39.24 -14.68 5.17
N VAL A 39 -39.83 -13.63 5.77
CA VAL A 39 -39.69 -12.24 5.32
C VAL A 39 -38.21 -12.03 5.03
N GLY A 40 -37.89 -11.68 3.78
CA GLY A 40 -36.56 -11.53 3.27
C GLY A 40 -35.70 -10.69 4.20
N ALA A 41 -34.71 -11.33 4.84
CA ALA A 41 -33.63 -10.62 5.44
C ALA A 41 -32.81 -10.04 4.29
N GLU A 42 -32.97 -8.76 4.02
CA GLU A 42 -32.01 -8.04 3.17
C GLU A 42 -30.60 -8.33 3.69
N PRO A 43 -29.66 -8.68 2.79
CA PRO A 43 -28.27 -8.84 3.20
C PRO A 43 -27.80 -7.48 3.76
N ARG A 44 -27.65 -7.39 5.08
CA ARG A 44 -26.96 -6.27 5.71
C ARG A 44 -25.57 -6.24 5.09
N ALA A 45 -25.35 -5.29 4.20
CA ALA A 45 -24.02 -4.91 3.76
C ALA A 45 -23.22 -4.61 5.03
N VAL A 46 -22.21 -5.43 5.31
CA VAL A 46 -21.24 -5.16 6.35
C VAL A 46 -20.43 -3.96 5.84
N SER A 47 -20.87 -2.77 6.21
CA SER A 47 -20.11 -1.55 5.92
C SER A 47 -18.81 -1.66 6.69
N GLY A 48 -17.68 -1.82 5.99
CA GLY A 48 -16.37 -1.62 6.56
C GLY A 48 -16.25 -0.22 7.19
N PRO A 49 -15.22 0.06 8.00
CA PRO A 49 -15.03 1.38 8.57
C PRO A 49 -15.02 2.42 7.44
N ALA A 50 -15.83 3.47 7.60
CA ALA A 50 -15.93 4.53 6.60
C ALA A 50 -14.58 5.27 6.47
N VAL A 51 -14.14 5.51 5.24
CA VAL A 51 -12.96 6.33 4.96
C VAL A 51 -13.23 7.76 5.44
N PRO A 52 -12.34 8.38 6.24
CA PRO A 52 -12.58 9.72 6.78
C PRO A 52 -12.57 10.80 5.70
N ALA A 53 -13.25 11.91 5.94
CA ALA A 53 -13.22 13.08 5.05
C ALA A 53 -11.94 13.93 5.23
N THR A 54 -11.24 13.80 6.36
CA THR A 54 -10.01 14.54 6.63
C THR A 54 -8.97 13.64 7.27
N ALA A 55 -7.70 13.86 6.95
CA ALA A 55 -6.60 13.17 7.60
C ALA A 55 -5.41 14.11 7.80
N THR A 56 -4.74 13.99 8.95
CA THR A 56 -3.41 14.55 9.17
C THR A 56 -2.39 13.43 9.01
N VAL A 57 -1.45 13.59 8.09
CA VAL A 57 -0.41 12.61 7.76
C VAL A 57 0.92 13.16 8.25
N THR A 58 1.39 12.67 9.40
CA THR A 58 2.68 13.04 9.98
C THR A 58 3.81 12.19 9.38
N GLU A 59 5.04 12.53 9.68
CA GLU A 59 6.23 11.86 9.16
C GLU A 59 6.18 10.35 9.32
N GLY A 60 6.50 9.60 8.28
CA GLY A 60 6.47 8.14 8.24
C GLY A 60 5.08 7.52 8.14
N GLN A 61 4.00 8.32 7.99
CA GLN A 61 2.63 7.80 7.92
C GLN A 61 2.06 7.78 6.49
N VAL A 62 1.09 6.88 6.31
CA VAL A 62 0.26 6.77 5.10
C VAL A 62 -1.20 6.72 5.52
N LYS A 63 -2.04 7.61 4.96
CA LYS A 63 -3.48 7.66 5.24
C LYS A 63 -4.27 7.96 3.97
N GLU A 64 -5.57 7.68 4.03
CA GLU A 64 -6.49 8.01 2.94
C GLU A 64 -7.65 8.88 3.42
N VAL A 65 -8.26 9.59 2.48
CA VAL A 65 -9.50 10.32 2.68
C VAL A 65 -10.49 10.01 1.56
N ALA A 66 -11.78 10.11 1.91
CA ALA A 66 -12.90 9.90 1.00
C ALA A 66 -12.89 10.93 -0.16
N PRO A 67 -13.65 10.68 -1.23
CA PRO A 67 -13.83 11.65 -2.31
C PRO A 67 -14.23 13.04 -1.79
N GLY A 68 -13.51 14.07 -2.29
CA GLY A 68 -13.65 15.46 -1.81
C GLY A 68 -13.06 15.73 -0.43
N GLY A 69 -12.33 14.78 0.13
CA GLY A 69 -11.67 14.94 1.43
C GLY A 69 -10.38 15.76 1.36
N VAL A 70 -9.80 16.03 2.52
CA VAL A 70 -8.61 16.88 2.69
C VAL A 70 -7.53 16.15 3.48
N ILE A 71 -6.31 16.18 2.94
CA ILE A 71 -5.11 15.72 3.65
C ILE A 71 -4.28 16.94 4.06
N THR A 72 -3.86 16.96 5.33
CA THR A 72 -2.89 17.93 5.85
C THR A 72 -1.59 17.20 6.18
N TYR A 73 -0.47 17.71 5.67
CA TYR A 73 0.88 17.29 6.01
C TYR A 73 1.55 18.40 6.82
N PRO A 74 1.67 18.25 8.13
CA PRO A 74 2.26 19.28 8.97
C PRO A 74 3.78 19.31 8.85
N SER A 75 4.37 20.50 8.96
CA SER A 75 5.81 20.75 9.16
C SER A 75 6.70 20.03 8.12
N VAL A 76 6.33 20.09 6.83
CA VAL A 76 7.16 19.53 5.76
C VAL A 76 8.39 20.44 5.60
N THR A 77 9.56 19.97 6.06
CA THR A 77 10.83 20.72 6.02
C THR A 77 11.89 19.99 5.20
N SER A 78 12.42 18.85 5.70
CA SER A 78 13.33 17.98 4.94
C SER A 78 12.63 16.78 4.28
N CYS A 79 11.32 16.72 4.37
CA CYS A 79 10.49 15.60 3.95
C CYS A 79 9.96 15.76 2.51
N LEU A 80 9.44 14.65 1.97
CA LEU A 80 8.62 14.66 0.77
C LEU A 80 7.22 14.14 1.09
N THR A 81 6.19 14.83 0.62
CA THR A 81 4.84 14.30 0.60
C THR A 81 4.57 13.61 -0.73
N VAL A 82 3.83 12.50 -0.72
CA VAL A 82 3.40 11.81 -1.94
C VAL A 82 1.89 11.66 -1.85
N THR A 83 1.16 12.39 -2.71
CA THR A 83 -0.30 12.31 -2.76
C THR A 83 -0.75 11.64 -4.05
N VAL A 84 -1.48 10.54 -3.91
CA VAL A 84 -2.11 9.82 -5.02
C VAL A 84 -3.56 10.27 -5.14
N ARG A 85 -3.93 10.79 -6.32
CA ARG A 85 -5.31 11.14 -6.68
C ARG A 85 -5.98 9.97 -7.35
N LEU A 86 -7.07 9.51 -6.78
CA LEU A 86 -7.87 8.41 -7.30
C LEU A 86 -8.94 8.92 -8.26
N ARG A 87 -9.36 8.07 -9.19
CA ARG A 87 -10.40 8.40 -10.18
C ARG A 87 -11.76 8.72 -9.56
N ASP A 88 -12.04 8.14 -8.41
CA ASP A 88 -13.27 8.39 -7.65
C ASP A 88 -13.25 9.70 -6.86
N GLY A 89 -12.14 10.43 -6.89
CA GLY A 89 -11.93 11.69 -6.17
C GLY A 89 -11.37 11.53 -4.76
N GLY A 90 -11.10 10.30 -4.31
CA GLY A 90 -10.39 10.04 -3.05
C GLY A 90 -8.90 10.36 -3.17
N LEU A 91 -8.25 10.58 -2.02
CA LEU A 91 -6.80 10.82 -1.93
C LEU A 91 -6.15 9.80 -1.01
N VAL A 92 -4.96 9.35 -1.39
CA VAL A 92 -4.10 8.56 -0.50
C VAL A 92 -2.77 9.29 -0.38
N GLY A 93 -2.40 9.66 0.84
CA GLY A 93 -1.22 10.46 1.10
C GLY A 93 -0.19 9.76 1.96
N ALA A 94 1.08 10.02 1.67
CA ALA A 94 2.23 9.59 2.46
C ALA A 94 3.13 10.79 2.78
N HIS A 95 3.67 10.83 4.00
CA HIS A 95 4.66 11.80 4.43
C HIS A 95 6.00 11.07 4.63
N ALA A 96 6.82 11.06 3.57
CA ALA A 96 8.12 10.41 3.60
C ALA A 96 9.11 11.27 4.39
N SER A 97 9.57 10.76 5.53
CA SER A 97 10.62 11.38 6.32
C SER A 97 12.00 11.01 5.78
N LEU A 98 12.93 11.97 5.76
CA LEU A 98 14.30 11.74 5.34
C LEU A 98 15.03 10.81 6.30
N PHE A 99 14.76 10.93 7.60
CA PHE A 99 15.23 10.05 8.66
C PHE A 99 14.04 9.40 9.37
N GLN A 100 14.19 8.14 9.78
CA GLN A 100 13.11 7.43 10.43
C GLN A 100 12.67 8.09 11.74
N VAL A 101 11.37 8.34 11.85
CA VAL A 101 10.74 8.65 13.15
C VAL A 101 10.51 7.31 13.88
N PRO A 102 10.91 7.18 15.16
CA PRO A 102 10.74 5.94 15.91
C PRO A 102 9.30 5.43 15.89
N GLY A 103 9.10 4.20 15.47
CA GLY A 103 7.78 3.56 15.37
C GLY A 103 7.02 3.81 14.08
N GLU A 104 7.52 4.68 13.19
CA GLU A 104 6.91 5.01 11.91
C GLU A 104 7.69 4.37 10.74
N LEU A 105 7.12 4.43 9.53
CA LEU A 105 7.75 3.87 8.33
C LEU A 105 9.01 4.66 7.93
N ARG A 106 10.02 3.91 7.48
CA ARG A 106 11.21 4.50 6.85
C ARG A 106 10.92 4.92 5.40
N SER A 107 11.82 5.71 4.83
CA SER A 107 11.72 6.17 3.44
C SER A 107 11.61 5.01 2.42
N ASP A 108 12.30 3.89 2.66
CA ASP A 108 12.29 2.71 1.78
C ASP A 108 11.04 1.82 1.94
N GLU A 109 10.21 2.05 2.95
CA GLU A 109 8.97 1.34 3.21
C GLU A 109 7.72 2.13 2.77
N ILE A 110 7.85 3.45 2.64
CA ILE A 110 6.72 4.36 2.49
C ILE A 110 5.92 4.12 1.19
N LEU A 111 6.64 3.91 0.06
CA LEU A 111 5.97 3.70 -1.23
C LEU A 111 5.26 2.36 -1.32
N SER A 112 5.79 1.31 -0.70
CA SER A 112 5.13 0.00 -0.63
C SER A 112 3.85 0.06 0.21
N SER A 113 3.88 0.78 1.33
CA SER A 113 2.72 1.02 2.17
C SER A 113 1.65 1.85 1.44
N LEU A 114 2.06 2.94 0.78
CA LEU A 114 1.18 3.78 -0.04
C LEU A 114 0.52 2.97 -1.16
N LYS A 115 1.29 2.15 -1.89
CA LYS A 115 0.79 1.26 -2.94
C LYS A 115 -0.21 0.24 -2.38
N GLY A 116 0.08 -0.34 -1.22
CA GLY A 116 -0.84 -1.26 -0.54
C GLY A 116 -2.19 -0.61 -0.23
N LEU A 117 -2.16 0.63 0.27
CA LEU A 117 -3.37 1.36 0.58
C LEU A 117 -4.13 1.81 -0.67
N VAL A 118 -3.44 2.19 -1.76
CA VAL A 118 -4.06 2.45 -3.08
C VAL A 118 -4.73 1.19 -3.64
N GLY A 119 -4.11 0.02 -3.47
CA GLY A 119 -4.62 -1.25 -3.97
C GLY A 119 -4.78 -1.26 -5.50
N SER A 120 -5.91 -1.79 -5.97
CA SER A 120 -6.24 -1.87 -7.40
C SER A 120 -7.01 -0.66 -7.95
N ARG A 121 -7.16 0.40 -7.16
CA ARG A 121 -7.93 1.59 -7.56
C ARG A 121 -7.23 2.34 -8.71
N SER A 122 -8.03 2.93 -9.60
CA SER A 122 -7.50 3.72 -10.73
C SER A 122 -6.93 5.04 -10.24
N VAL A 123 -5.67 5.31 -10.59
CA VAL A 123 -4.94 6.54 -10.27
C VAL A 123 -5.01 7.50 -11.45
N THR A 124 -5.25 8.79 -11.17
CA THR A 124 -5.27 9.87 -12.17
C THR A 124 -4.01 10.72 -12.13
N ALA A 125 -3.43 10.94 -10.95
CA ALA A 125 -2.21 11.69 -10.75
C ALA A 125 -1.50 11.27 -9.45
N VAL A 126 -0.19 11.51 -9.41
CA VAL A 126 0.65 11.43 -8.20
C VAL A 126 1.43 12.74 -8.09
N GLU A 127 1.28 13.40 -6.96
CA GLU A 127 1.97 14.66 -6.66
C GLU A 127 3.02 14.40 -5.57
N VAL A 128 4.28 14.73 -5.88
CA VAL A 128 5.38 14.68 -4.90
C VAL A 128 5.80 16.11 -4.63
N ARG A 129 5.77 16.53 -3.36
CA ARG A 129 6.07 17.91 -2.98
C ARG A 129 6.92 17.95 -1.71
N GLY A 130 7.83 18.90 -1.61
CA GLY A 130 8.67 19.10 -0.42
C GLY A 130 10.10 19.47 -0.77
N ALA A 131 11.04 19.15 0.10
CA ALA A 131 12.45 19.49 -0.01
C ALA A 131 13.21 18.57 -0.98
N VAL A 132 12.93 18.68 -2.29
CA VAL A 132 13.50 17.79 -3.32
C VAL A 132 15.03 17.79 -3.29
N GLY A 133 15.64 18.93 -3.04
CA GLY A 133 17.10 19.06 -2.98
C GLY A 133 17.77 18.30 -1.81
N ALA A 134 17.01 17.89 -0.81
CA ALA A 134 17.49 17.06 0.29
C ALA A 134 17.46 15.56 0.00
N TRP A 135 16.82 15.15 -1.10
CA TRP A 135 16.55 13.75 -1.40
C TRP A 135 17.41 13.22 -2.56
N HIS A 136 18.01 12.04 -2.32
CA HIS A 136 18.52 11.20 -3.40
C HIS A 136 17.45 10.16 -3.77
N PRO A 137 17.16 9.90 -5.07
CA PRO A 137 16.09 8.96 -5.48
C PRO A 137 16.20 7.57 -4.85
N SER A 138 17.44 7.11 -4.58
CA SER A 138 17.67 5.80 -3.96
C SER A 138 17.16 5.68 -2.52
N TYR A 139 16.85 6.77 -1.83
CA TYR A 139 16.32 6.71 -0.46
C TYR A 139 14.92 6.07 -0.38
N PHE A 140 14.19 6.05 -1.50
CA PHE A 140 12.96 5.27 -1.62
C PHE A 140 13.19 3.76 -1.81
N VAL A 141 14.45 3.33 -1.99
CA VAL A 141 14.82 1.91 -2.18
C VAL A 141 15.63 1.40 -0.99
N LYS A 142 16.46 2.25 -0.41
CA LYS A 142 17.27 1.96 0.76
C LYS A 142 17.35 3.21 1.64
N ALA A 143 16.71 3.17 2.80
CA ALA A 143 16.72 4.29 3.74
C ALA A 143 18.15 4.62 4.20
N ILE A 144 18.37 5.87 4.58
CA ILE A 144 19.71 6.35 5.02
C ILE A 144 20.21 5.50 6.19
N GLU A 145 19.34 5.15 7.12
CA GLU A 145 19.66 4.34 8.31
C GLU A 145 20.00 2.88 8.00
N SER A 146 19.69 2.43 6.78
CA SER A 146 19.94 1.05 6.34
C SER A 146 21.36 0.85 5.78
N TYR A 147 22.16 1.93 5.67
CA TYR A 147 23.55 1.83 5.23
C TYR A 147 24.42 1.37 6.38
N GLY A 148 25.20 0.31 6.15
CA GLY A 148 26.13 -0.26 7.12
C GLY A 148 27.41 0.56 7.28
N GLU A 149 28.21 0.18 8.29
CA GLU A 149 29.54 0.78 8.50
C GLU A 149 30.42 0.59 7.25
N GLY A 150 30.99 1.68 6.73
CA GLY A 150 31.80 1.69 5.52
C GLY A 150 31.02 1.74 4.20
N GLU A 151 29.71 1.58 4.21
CA GLU A 151 28.89 1.84 3.02
C GLU A 151 28.76 3.36 2.77
N ARG A 152 28.91 3.75 1.52
CA ARG A 152 28.75 5.15 1.15
C ARG A 152 27.26 5.47 0.96
N VAL A 153 26.71 6.34 1.81
CA VAL A 153 25.38 6.92 1.60
C VAL A 153 25.44 7.86 0.38
N PRO A 154 24.58 7.69 -0.63
CA PRO A 154 24.46 8.66 -1.72
C PRO A 154 24.13 10.04 -1.17
N VAL A 155 24.71 11.09 -1.76
CA VAL A 155 24.46 12.48 -1.36
C VAL A 155 23.77 13.20 -2.51
N PRO A 156 22.65 13.90 -2.27
CA PRO A 156 22.02 14.72 -3.29
C PRO A 156 23.00 15.78 -3.80
N THR A 157 23.03 15.98 -5.11
CA THR A 157 23.87 17.03 -5.75
C THR A 157 23.04 18.22 -6.24
N GLY A 158 21.79 18.28 -5.85
CA GLY A 158 20.79 19.27 -6.24
C GLY A 158 19.39 18.67 -6.33
N GLN A 159 18.48 19.40 -6.91
CA GLN A 159 17.09 18.96 -7.12
C GLN A 159 17.01 18.00 -8.30
N ASP A 160 16.92 16.70 -8.04
CA ASP A 160 16.71 15.65 -9.05
C ASP A 160 15.22 15.31 -9.20
N LEU A 161 14.46 16.24 -9.78
CA LEU A 161 13.01 16.09 -10.00
C LEU A 161 12.66 14.82 -10.80
N ASP A 162 13.44 14.55 -11.84
CA ASP A 162 13.20 13.37 -12.71
C ASP A 162 13.56 12.07 -12.02
N GLY A 163 14.66 12.01 -11.30
CA GLY A 163 15.06 10.84 -10.54
C GLY A 163 14.06 10.51 -9.44
N ILE A 164 13.59 11.51 -8.69
CA ILE A 164 12.54 11.33 -7.67
C ILE A 164 11.25 10.82 -8.31
N ALA A 165 10.79 11.43 -9.40
CA ALA A 165 9.57 10.99 -10.07
C ALA A 165 9.70 9.57 -10.64
N GLN A 166 10.87 9.19 -11.14
CA GLN A 166 11.13 7.83 -11.61
C GLN A 166 11.10 6.84 -10.44
N ALA A 167 11.74 7.16 -9.32
CA ALA A 167 11.74 6.30 -8.13
C ALA A 167 10.31 6.09 -7.61
N VAL A 168 9.51 7.16 -7.50
CA VAL A 168 8.12 7.09 -7.06
C VAL A 168 7.26 6.29 -8.04
N SER A 169 7.39 6.50 -9.35
CA SER A 169 6.63 5.76 -10.36
C SER A 169 6.92 4.25 -10.30
N LEU A 170 8.19 3.88 -10.16
CA LEU A 170 8.61 2.47 -10.02
C LEU A 170 8.09 1.85 -8.71
N GLY A 171 8.25 2.54 -7.59
CA GLY A 171 7.77 2.07 -6.28
C GLY A 171 6.27 1.83 -6.25
N LEU A 172 5.49 2.71 -6.85
CA LEU A 172 4.04 2.57 -6.96
C LEU A 172 3.61 1.59 -8.09
N GLY A 173 4.46 1.32 -9.07
CA GLY A 173 4.13 0.54 -10.25
C GLY A 173 3.19 1.28 -11.20
N LEU A 174 3.36 2.60 -11.32
CA LEU A 174 2.56 3.48 -12.16
C LEU A 174 3.40 4.04 -13.33
N SER A 175 2.71 4.59 -14.36
CA SER A 175 3.41 5.30 -15.42
C SER A 175 4.11 6.55 -14.88
N ARG A 176 5.35 6.82 -15.34
CA ARG A 176 6.08 8.07 -15.03
C ARG A 176 5.26 9.32 -15.40
N SER A 177 4.44 9.24 -16.44
CA SER A 177 3.65 10.37 -16.95
C SER A 177 2.57 10.87 -16.01
N VAL A 178 2.17 10.09 -14.99
CA VAL A 178 1.19 10.53 -14.00
C VAL A 178 1.83 11.11 -12.74
N VAL A 179 3.18 11.12 -12.65
CA VAL A 179 3.92 11.61 -11.48
C VAL A 179 4.49 12.98 -11.77
N THR A 180 4.14 13.96 -10.94
CA THR A 180 4.73 15.30 -10.90
C THR A 180 5.54 15.48 -9.62
N VAL A 181 6.62 16.25 -9.70
CA VAL A 181 7.48 16.56 -8.55
C VAL A 181 7.69 18.06 -8.51
N GLU A 182 7.52 18.63 -7.34
CA GLU A 182 7.66 20.06 -7.10
C GLU A 182 8.46 20.32 -5.82
N ASP A 183 9.53 21.11 -5.92
CA ASP A 183 10.23 21.62 -4.75
C ASP A 183 9.43 22.80 -4.20
N VAL A 184 9.06 22.72 -2.92
CA VAL A 184 8.21 23.72 -2.28
C VAL A 184 8.84 24.19 -0.97
N PRO A 185 8.57 25.44 -0.55
CA PRO A 185 9.05 25.95 0.73
C PRO A 185 8.58 25.12 1.91
N ASP A 186 9.37 25.19 2.99
CA ASP A 186 9.02 24.58 4.28
C ASP A 186 7.67 25.06 4.80
N GLY A 187 6.92 24.16 5.42
CA GLY A 187 5.65 24.47 6.04
C GLY A 187 4.62 23.36 5.95
N ASP A 188 3.41 23.68 6.38
CA ASP A 188 2.28 22.79 6.25
C ASP A 188 1.79 22.74 4.79
N GLN A 189 1.47 21.54 4.31
CA GLN A 189 0.86 21.35 2.99
C GLN A 189 -0.57 20.81 3.17
N ILE A 190 -1.50 21.38 2.41
CA ILE A 190 -2.92 20.96 2.41
C ILE A 190 -3.29 20.59 0.99
N VAL A 191 -3.89 19.40 0.83
CA VAL A 191 -4.32 18.85 -0.46
C VAL A 191 -5.79 18.43 -0.38
N SER A 192 -6.55 18.88 -1.38
CA SER A 192 -7.97 18.55 -1.54
C SER A 192 -8.29 18.11 -2.95
#